data_391293c76cf2e5ed6488f17d3a457214
#
_entry.id   391293c76cf2e5ed6488f17d3a457214
#
_cell.length_a   1.000
_cell.length_b   1.000
_cell.length_c   1.000
_cell.angle_alpha   90.00
_cell.angle_beta   90.00
_cell.angle_gamma   90.00
#
_symmetry.space_group_name_H-M   'P 1'
#
loop_
_entity.id
_entity.type
_entity.pdbx_description
1 polymer ?
#
loop_
_entity_poly.entity_id
_entity_poly.type
_entity_poly.pdbx_seq_one_letter_code
_entity_poly.pdbx_strand_id
1 'polypeptide(L)'
;LDAILMSLMTALNEGLMINVYQRDTDDFYTGYVKALGNNAVILATYNDAGIADGSVWLNFAAIAQVEFAGVDLDDMQFRISVAESEHFLSLAGQEKPLKFDATNDLLGQLVTQVQASQQVVMVILADDDAYLEGQVVAVGKDHFQFNVFNKFNFTDKREMTVDYSDVLVVEFQGLDLRQETALVSKRDTLKHVKSALIPNDGQLGNIFSEAMVTGKMLAVMPKGNEDQFFVGTVKALNADTVVLSLKDMAAQFGGYVAIRLPEIQSVTTASDYLQTVKFYAQWDVDHDFTQQPVLNADREFDSSDDLIQGLVASAAAFSRVIRIRVADTDEHLLGYPAQLTATGFVMNLVNEEAGEQVPVRFDAVLELAFGHIYAYLQEALDHRE
;
A
#
# COMPACT_ATOMS: atom_id res chain seq x y z
N LEU A 1 -6.44 25.93 -16.60
CA LEU A 1 -5.55 26.37 -15.52
C LEU A 1 -6.30 27.25 -14.51
N ASP A 2 -7.03 28.30 -14.97
CA ASP A 2 -7.76 29.21 -14.07
C ASP A 2 -8.82 28.47 -13.21
N ALA A 3 -9.51 27.47 -13.76
CA ALA A 3 -10.50 26.69 -13.02
C ALA A 3 -9.83 25.86 -11.90
N ILE A 4 -8.71 25.19 -12.19
CA ILE A 4 -7.93 24.42 -11.21
C ILE A 4 -7.44 25.33 -10.09
N LEU A 5 -6.85 26.49 -10.44
CA LEU A 5 -6.36 27.47 -9.46
C LEU A 5 -7.50 27.95 -8.56
N MET A 6 -8.66 28.30 -9.14
CA MET A 6 -9.83 28.75 -8.37
C MET A 6 -10.33 27.67 -7.41
N SER A 7 -10.36 26.41 -7.87
CA SER A 7 -10.74 25.28 -7.02
C SER A 7 -9.77 25.10 -5.85
N LEU A 8 -8.47 25.11 -6.11
CA LEU A 8 -7.45 24.98 -5.05
C LEU A 8 -7.48 26.18 -4.06
N MET A 9 -7.74 27.39 -4.55
CA MET A 9 -7.92 28.55 -3.68
C MET A 9 -9.15 28.41 -2.78
N THR A 10 -10.25 27.91 -3.32
CA THR A 10 -11.48 27.63 -2.53
C THR A 10 -11.17 26.58 -1.46
N ALA A 11 -10.54 25.46 -1.85
CA ALA A 11 -10.16 24.41 -0.90
C ALA A 11 -9.26 24.92 0.23
N LEU A 12 -8.27 25.74 -0.10
CA LEU A 12 -7.37 26.35 0.89
C LEU A 12 -8.11 27.29 1.85
N ASN A 13 -8.94 28.20 1.31
CA ASN A 13 -9.62 29.22 2.11
C ASN A 13 -10.71 28.64 3.03
N GLU A 14 -11.41 27.61 2.56
CA GLU A 14 -12.51 26.98 3.28
C GLU A 14 -12.07 25.75 4.08
N GLY A 15 -10.81 25.30 3.92
CA GLY A 15 -10.28 24.12 4.60
C GLY A 15 -10.96 22.82 4.16
N LEU A 16 -11.29 22.72 2.88
CA LEU A 16 -11.98 21.55 2.33
C LEU A 16 -11.00 20.42 2.02
N MET A 17 -11.44 19.18 2.29
CA MET A 17 -10.80 18.00 1.74
C MET A 17 -11.16 17.87 0.26
N ILE A 18 -10.19 17.52 -0.56
CA ILE A 18 -10.33 17.40 -2.01
C ILE A 18 -9.67 16.15 -2.53
N ASN A 19 -10.18 15.67 -3.66
CA ASN A 19 -9.44 14.76 -4.55
C ASN A 19 -8.81 15.59 -5.67
N VAL A 20 -7.53 15.35 -5.92
CA VAL A 20 -6.78 15.96 -7.01
C VAL A 20 -6.34 14.88 -7.97
N TYR A 21 -7.04 14.77 -9.10
CA TYR A 21 -6.78 13.76 -10.14
C TYR A 21 -5.58 14.18 -10.97
N GLN A 22 -4.69 13.23 -11.19
CA GLN A 22 -3.53 13.41 -12.05
C GLN A 22 -3.94 13.34 -13.53
N ARG A 23 -3.15 13.97 -14.38
CA ARG A 23 -3.36 13.92 -15.83
C ARG A 23 -2.78 12.61 -16.38
N ASP A 24 -3.48 12.03 -17.36
CA ASP A 24 -3.06 10.85 -18.12
C ASP A 24 -2.97 9.56 -17.29
N THR A 25 -3.52 9.57 -16.08
CA THR A 25 -3.68 8.40 -15.19
C THR A 25 -5.04 8.45 -14.50
N ASP A 26 -5.45 7.33 -13.88
CA ASP A 26 -6.63 7.28 -13.02
C ASP A 26 -6.30 7.58 -11.55
N ASP A 27 -5.01 7.90 -11.25
CA ASP A 27 -4.55 8.16 -9.90
C ASP A 27 -4.98 9.54 -9.41
N PHE A 28 -5.21 9.64 -8.11
CA PHE A 28 -5.53 10.91 -7.45
C PHE A 28 -4.95 10.97 -6.03
N TYR A 29 -4.78 12.18 -5.54
CA TYR A 29 -4.40 12.44 -4.15
C TYR A 29 -5.59 13.00 -3.38
N THR A 30 -5.88 12.41 -2.22
CA THR A 30 -6.89 12.92 -1.29
C THR A 30 -6.22 13.65 -0.13
N GLY A 31 -6.68 14.87 0.15
CA GLY A 31 -6.10 15.63 1.26
C GLY A 31 -6.52 17.08 1.35
N TYR A 32 -5.74 17.86 2.09
CA TYR A 32 -5.97 19.27 2.33
C TYR A 32 -4.85 20.13 1.75
N VAL A 33 -5.21 21.26 1.12
CA VAL A 33 -4.21 22.22 0.63
C VAL A 33 -3.44 22.84 1.80
N LYS A 34 -2.11 22.73 1.78
CA LYS A 34 -1.20 23.34 2.76
C LYS A 34 -0.52 24.59 2.26
N ALA A 35 -0.16 24.60 1.00
CA ALA A 35 0.42 25.80 0.35
C ALA A 35 0.02 25.83 -1.11
N LEU A 36 -0.27 27.02 -1.61
CA LEU A 36 -0.64 27.27 -3.00
C LEU A 36 0.29 28.33 -3.58
N GLY A 37 1.11 27.92 -4.54
CA GLY A 37 2.03 28.80 -5.28
C GLY A 37 1.47 29.24 -6.62
N ASN A 38 2.33 29.83 -7.45
CA ASN A 38 1.94 30.35 -8.76
C ASN A 38 1.73 29.24 -9.82
N ASN A 39 2.42 28.11 -9.68
CA ASN A 39 2.43 27.00 -10.65
C ASN A 39 2.27 25.63 -10.01
N ALA A 40 2.11 25.58 -8.70
CA ALA A 40 2.06 24.33 -7.96
C ALA A 40 1.26 24.44 -6.67
N VAL A 41 0.85 23.31 -6.14
CA VAL A 41 0.17 23.14 -4.86
C VAL A 41 0.90 22.12 -4.00
N ILE A 42 0.85 22.28 -2.68
CA ILE A 42 1.24 21.25 -1.71
C ILE A 42 -0.02 20.82 -0.97
N LEU A 43 -0.27 19.50 -0.99
CA LEU A 43 -1.34 18.86 -0.23
C LEU A 43 -0.74 18.06 0.94
N ALA A 44 -1.39 18.10 2.11
CA ALA A 44 -1.22 17.05 3.09
C ALA A 44 -2.15 15.90 2.74
N THR A 45 -1.61 14.71 2.58
CA THR A 45 -2.30 13.56 2.00
C THR A 45 -2.69 12.54 3.05
N TYR A 46 -3.66 11.72 2.69
CA TYR A 46 -4.11 10.55 3.44
C TYR A 46 -4.01 9.33 2.53
N ASN A 47 -3.63 8.18 3.10
CA ASN A 47 -3.71 6.92 2.38
C ASN A 47 -5.13 6.35 2.42
N ASP A 48 -5.37 5.26 1.70
CA ASP A 48 -6.70 4.62 1.60
C ASP A 48 -7.27 4.11 2.92
N ALA A 49 -6.45 3.97 3.95
CA ALA A 49 -6.91 3.64 5.31
C ALA A 49 -7.33 4.86 6.14
N GLY A 50 -7.28 6.07 5.59
CA GLY A 50 -7.57 7.31 6.31
C GLY A 50 -6.44 7.75 7.25
N ILE A 51 -5.23 7.22 7.10
CA ILE A 51 -4.07 7.60 7.89
C ILE A 51 -3.33 8.71 7.16
N ALA A 52 -2.92 9.75 7.90
CA ALA A 52 -2.11 10.82 7.33
C ALA A 52 -0.79 10.27 6.75
N ASP A 53 -0.53 10.56 5.49
CA ASP A 53 0.55 9.96 4.70
C ASP A 53 1.42 11.03 4.02
N GLY A 54 2.03 11.87 4.84
CA GLY A 54 2.95 12.89 4.39
C GLY A 54 2.31 14.00 3.58
N SER A 55 2.96 14.37 2.48
CA SER A 55 2.51 15.44 1.60
C SER A 55 2.99 15.24 0.17
N VAL A 56 2.28 15.87 -0.76
CA VAL A 56 2.64 15.89 -2.18
C VAL A 56 2.75 17.32 -2.68
N TRP A 57 3.80 17.62 -3.43
CA TRP A 57 3.92 18.80 -4.28
C TRP A 57 3.48 18.40 -5.70
N LEU A 58 2.54 19.14 -6.25
CA LEU A 58 1.98 18.93 -7.59
C LEU A 58 2.15 20.17 -8.45
N ASN A 59 2.79 20.00 -9.62
CA ASN A 59 2.75 21.01 -10.65
C ASN A 59 1.33 21.12 -11.22
N PHE A 60 0.81 22.32 -11.48
CA PHE A 60 -0.52 22.47 -12.09
C PHE A 60 -0.65 21.78 -13.45
N ALA A 61 0.47 21.60 -14.17
CA ALA A 61 0.48 20.84 -15.43
C ALA A 61 0.12 19.35 -15.23
N ALA A 62 0.41 18.77 -14.06
CA ALA A 62 0.08 17.40 -13.73
C ALA A 62 -1.39 17.20 -13.29
N ILE A 63 -2.13 18.30 -13.03
CA ILE A 63 -3.49 18.21 -12.51
C ILE A 63 -4.51 18.20 -13.65
N ALA A 64 -5.37 17.18 -13.66
CA ALA A 64 -6.50 17.08 -14.58
C ALA A 64 -7.75 17.75 -14.01
N GLN A 65 -8.10 17.44 -12.74
CA GLN A 65 -9.34 17.83 -12.09
C GLN A 65 -9.15 17.96 -10.58
N VAL A 66 -9.98 18.81 -9.96
CA VAL A 66 -10.14 18.93 -8.50
C VAL A 66 -11.60 18.69 -8.16
N GLU A 67 -11.85 17.76 -7.23
CA GLU A 67 -13.17 17.37 -6.76
C GLU A 67 -13.34 17.75 -5.28
N PHE A 68 -14.51 18.30 -4.92
CA PHE A 68 -14.82 18.80 -3.57
C PHE A 68 -15.88 17.96 -2.83
N ALA A 69 -16.62 17.12 -3.55
CA ALA A 69 -17.70 16.33 -3.00
C ALA A 69 -17.87 15.08 -3.85
N GLY A 70 -18.28 14.02 -3.21
CA GLY A 70 -18.49 12.72 -3.84
C GLY A 70 -18.46 11.63 -2.79
N VAL A 71 -18.92 10.45 -3.16
CA VAL A 71 -18.97 9.28 -2.24
C VAL A 71 -17.56 8.97 -1.73
N ASP A 72 -16.54 9.03 -2.60
CA ASP A 72 -15.15 8.74 -2.24
C ASP A 72 -14.61 9.69 -1.15
N LEU A 73 -14.97 10.98 -1.21
CA LEU A 73 -14.58 11.95 -0.18
C LEU A 73 -15.31 11.72 1.14
N ASP A 74 -16.60 11.39 1.08
CA ASP A 74 -17.40 11.07 2.27
C ASP A 74 -16.86 9.79 2.94
N ASP A 75 -16.52 8.78 2.16
CA ASP A 75 -15.91 7.54 2.64
C ASP A 75 -14.50 7.80 3.22
N MET A 76 -13.68 8.65 2.59
CA MET A 76 -12.39 9.02 3.12
C MET A 76 -12.51 9.77 4.45
N GLN A 77 -13.45 10.70 4.58
CA GLN A 77 -13.71 11.38 5.86
C GLN A 77 -14.12 10.39 6.95
N PHE A 78 -14.91 9.39 6.59
CA PHE A 78 -15.25 8.32 7.51
C PHE A 78 -14.00 7.53 7.94
N ARG A 79 -13.19 7.07 6.99
CA ARG A 79 -11.96 6.32 7.25
C ARG A 79 -11.01 7.10 8.15
N ILE A 80 -10.84 8.41 7.91
CA ILE A 80 -10.05 9.29 8.77
C ILE A 80 -10.63 9.32 10.20
N SER A 81 -11.95 9.45 10.34
CA SER A 81 -12.57 9.48 11.66
C SER A 81 -12.38 8.17 12.43
N VAL A 82 -12.41 7.03 11.74
CA VAL A 82 -12.14 5.71 12.33
C VAL A 82 -10.66 5.61 12.69
N ALA A 83 -9.75 5.96 11.77
CA ALA A 83 -8.31 5.89 11.99
C ALA A 83 -7.84 6.74 13.19
N GLU A 84 -8.44 7.91 13.38
CA GLU A 84 -8.16 8.79 14.51
C GLU A 84 -8.74 8.24 15.83
N SER A 85 -10.00 7.79 15.82
CA SER A 85 -10.68 7.29 17.02
C SER A 85 -10.08 5.98 17.53
N GLU A 86 -9.67 5.10 16.62
CA GLU A 86 -9.09 3.79 16.93
C GLU A 86 -7.56 3.83 17.05
N HIS A 87 -6.96 5.01 16.82
CA HIS A 87 -5.50 5.20 16.88
C HIS A 87 -4.74 4.22 15.97
N PHE A 88 -5.11 4.19 14.68
CA PHE A 88 -4.52 3.26 13.70
C PHE A 88 -3.01 3.33 13.60
N LEU A 89 -2.43 4.49 13.86
CA LEU A 89 -0.99 4.67 13.91
C LEU A 89 -0.62 5.53 15.11
N SER A 90 0.43 5.13 15.83
CA SER A 90 0.98 5.95 16.90
C SER A 90 1.54 7.27 16.36
N LEU A 91 1.17 8.37 16.98
CA LEU A 91 1.72 9.70 16.67
C LEU A 91 3.13 9.89 17.25
N ALA A 92 3.62 8.94 18.05
CA ALA A 92 4.96 8.98 18.62
C ALA A 92 6.00 8.97 17.49
N GLY A 93 6.82 10.01 17.44
CA GLY A 93 7.88 10.12 16.44
C GLY A 93 7.47 10.67 15.08
N GLN A 94 6.32 11.34 14.96
CA GLN A 94 6.01 12.06 13.73
C GLN A 94 7.12 13.06 13.39
N GLU A 95 7.50 13.09 12.12
CA GLU A 95 8.46 14.07 11.62
C GLU A 95 7.91 15.48 11.71
N LYS A 96 8.82 16.43 11.92
CA LYS A 96 8.47 17.83 11.93
C LYS A 96 8.01 18.23 10.52
N PRO A 97 6.78 18.74 10.33
CA PRO A 97 6.30 19.08 9.01
C PRO A 97 7.17 20.19 8.40
N LEU A 98 7.46 20.07 7.12
CA LEU A 98 8.16 21.08 6.36
C LEU A 98 7.30 22.35 6.27
N LYS A 99 7.96 23.52 6.21
CA LYS A 99 7.30 24.82 6.15
C LYS A 99 7.53 25.47 4.81
N PHE A 100 6.48 26.05 4.27
CA PHE A 100 6.49 26.67 2.94
C PHE A 100 5.99 28.11 3.00
N ASP A 101 6.68 28.98 2.28
CA ASP A 101 6.24 30.34 1.99
C ASP A 101 5.63 30.35 0.58
N ALA A 102 4.31 30.53 0.49
CA ALA A 102 3.57 30.50 -0.76
C ALA A 102 3.95 31.64 -1.75
N THR A 103 4.64 32.68 -1.28
CA THR A 103 5.11 33.79 -2.13
C THR A 103 6.39 33.49 -2.90
N ASN A 104 7.05 32.39 -2.55
CA ASN A 104 8.30 31.94 -3.15
C ASN A 104 8.11 30.60 -3.91
N ASP A 105 9.11 30.22 -4.70
CA ASP A 105 9.11 28.94 -5.41
C ASP A 105 8.98 27.76 -4.44
N LEU A 106 7.85 27.04 -4.51
CA LEU A 106 7.56 25.91 -3.62
C LEU A 106 8.48 24.72 -3.86
N LEU A 107 8.84 24.44 -5.14
CA LEU A 107 9.73 23.31 -5.47
C LEU A 107 11.15 23.57 -4.96
N GLY A 108 11.68 24.76 -5.18
CA GLY A 108 13.01 25.15 -4.68
C GLY A 108 13.11 25.08 -3.16
N GLN A 109 12.04 25.49 -2.44
CA GLN A 109 11.95 25.33 -0.99
C GLN A 109 11.93 23.86 -0.57
N LEU A 110 11.12 23.03 -1.26
CA LEU A 110 10.99 21.61 -0.97
C LEU A 110 12.33 20.89 -1.13
N VAL A 111 12.95 20.99 -2.31
CA VAL A 111 14.22 20.28 -2.59
C VAL A 111 15.36 20.73 -1.67
N THR A 112 15.36 22.01 -1.25
CA THR A 112 16.33 22.51 -0.28
C THR A 112 16.13 21.90 1.11
N GLN A 113 14.88 21.78 1.57
CA GLN A 113 14.56 21.23 2.90
C GLN A 113 14.81 19.73 2.96
N VAL A 114 14.40 18.96 1.92
CA VAL A 114 14.62 17.51 1.87
C VAL A 114 16.11 17.17 1.70
N GLN A 115 16.87 17.99 0.95
CA GLN A 115 18.32 17.86 0.85
C GLN A 115 18.99 18.08 2.22
N ALA A 116 18.61 19.12 2.95
CA ALA A 116 19.16 19.42 4.26
C ALA A 116 18.84 18.35 5.31
N SER A 117 17.69 17.70 5.22
CA SER A 117 17.25 16.62 6.13
C SER A 117 17.63 15.22 5.63
N GLN A 118 18.19 15.11 4.43
CA GLN A 118 18.54 13.83 3.77
C GLN A 118 17.36 12.84 3.66
N GLN A 119 16.15 13.36 3.54
CA GLN A 119 14.94 12.54 3.36
C GLN A 119 14.89 11.96 1.95
N VAL A 120 14.38 10.73 1.85
CA VAL A 120 13.96 10.14 0.58
C VAL A 120 12.66 10.81 0.14
N VAL A 121 12.56 11.08 -1.14
CA VAL A 121 11.36 11.58 -1.80
C VAL A 121 11.05 10.70 -3.01
N MET A 122 9.78 10.63 -3.40
CA MET A 122 9.36 10.06 -4.67
C MET A 122 9.15 11.20 -5.67
N VAL A 123 9.63 11.03 -6.90
CA VAL A 123 9.55 12.04 -7.96
C VAL A 123 8.96 11.42 -9.22
N ILE A 124 8.00 12.10 -9.85
CA ILE A 124 7.50 11.79 -11.20
C ILE A 124 7.93 12.91 -12.13
N LEU A 125 8.54 12.54 -13.27
CA LEU A 125 9.04 13.44 -14.29
C LEU A 125 8.16 13.42 -15.54
N ALA A 126 8.16 14.52 -16.30
CA ALA A 126 7.30 14.69 -17.48
C ALA A 126 7.55 13.67 -18.62
N ASP A 127 8.79 13.19 -18.74
CA ASP A 127 9.21 12.28 -19.82
C ASP A 127 9.42 10.84 -19.33
N ASP A 128 9.05 10.51 -18.08
CA ASP A 128 9.22 9.18 -17.50
C ASP A 128 7.89 8.73 -16.90
N ASP A 129 7.33 7.63 -17.39
CA ASP A 129 6.11 7.03 -16.87
C ASP A 129 6.34 6.35 -15.50
N ALA A 130 7.60 6.20 -15.07
CA ALA A 130 7.98 5.58 -13.82
C ALA A 130 8.27 6.62 -12.73
N TYR A 131 7.84 6.35 -11.52
CA TYR A 131 8.27 7.11 -10.36
C TYR A 131 9.71 6.73 -9.96
N LEU A 132 10.44 7.70 -9.40
CA LEU A 132 11.80 7.53 -8.91
C LEU A 132 11.85 7.85 -7.42
N GLU A 133 12.37 6.93 -6.62
CA GLU A 133 12.63 7.15 -5.19
C GLU A 133 14.12 7.44 -4.96
N GLY A 134 14.43 8.37 -4.07
CA GLY A 134 15.82 8.70 -3.79
C GLY A 134 16.01 9.97 -2.96
N GLN A 135 17.24 10.45 -2.92
CA GLN A 135 17.63 11.62 -2.14
C GLN A 135 18.15 12.75 -3.03
N VAL A 136 17.75 13.98 -2.70
CA VAL A 136 18.38 15.19 -3.26
C VAL A 136 19.74 15.37 -2.59
N VAL A 137 20.83 15.35 -3.38
CA VAL A 137 22.20 15.45 -2.86
C VAL A 137 22.83 16.82 -3.07
N ALA A 138 22.37 17.56 -4.09
CA ALA A 138 22.78 18.95 -4.32
C ALA A 138 21.66 19.73 -4.99
N VAL A 139 21.55 21.01 -4.67
CA VAL A 139 20.53 21.94 -5.19
C VAL A 139 21.22 23.02 -6.00
N GLY A 140 20.84 23.15 -7.28
CA GLY A 140 21.25 24.21 -8.18
C GLY A 140 20.16 25.28 -8.31
N LYS A 141 20.34 26.22 -9.23
CA LYS A 141 19.42 27.33 -9.46
C LYS A 141 18.10 26.87 -10.13
N ASP A 142 18.24 25.95 -11.10
CA ASP A 142 17.17 25.48 -11.99
C ASP A 142 17.13 23.95 -12.11
N HIS A 143 17.97 23.24 -11.35
CA HIS A 143 18.06 21.79 -11.30
C HIS A 143 18.50 21.32 -9.92
N PHE A 144 18.39 20.02 -9.67
CA PHE A 144 18.99 19.35 -8.52
C PHE A 144 19.65 18.04 -8.93
N GLN A 145 20.62 17.60 -8.12
CA GLN A 145 21.22 16.27 -8.28
C GLN A 145 20.42 15.28 -7.44
N PHE A 146 19.99 14.20 -8.06
CA PHE A 146 19.15 13.17 -7.46
C PHE A 146 19.85 11.82 -7.48
N ASN A 147 19.96 11.22 -6.31
CA ASN A 147 20.56 9.91 -6.12
C ASN A 147 19.45 8.89 -5.94
N VAL A 148 19.13 8.17 -7.02
CA VAL A 148 18.05 7.19 -7.05
C VAL A 148 18.42 5.98 -6.21
N PHE A 149 17.48 5.50 -5.44
CA PHE A 149 17.57 4.25 -4.69
C PHE A 149 16.53 3.25 -5.20
N ASN A 150 16.95 2.02 -5.43
CA ASN A 150 16.09 0.93 -5.87
C ASN A 150 15.99 -0.14 -4.77
N LYS A 151 14.88 -0.15 -4.04
CA LYS A 151 14.62 -1.11 -2.97
C LYS A 151 14.47 -2.56 -3.43
N PHE A 152 14.31 -2.78 -4.73
CA PHE A 152 14.25 -4.11 -5.36
C PHE A 152 15.63 -4.60 -5.83
N ASN A 153 16.59 -3.69 -5.99
CA ASN A 153 17.92 -4.02 -6.46
C ASN A 153 18.98 -3.03 -5.91
N PHE A 154 19.68 -3.39 -4.86
CA PHE A 154 20.67 -2.54 -4.19
C PHE A 154 21.92 -2.27 -5.04
N THR A 155 22.10 -2.98 -6.18
CA THR A 155 23.18 -2.71 -7.12
C THR A 155 22.84 -1.63 -8.15
N ASP A 156 21.55 -1.29 -8.29
CA ASP A 156 21.10 -0.22 -9.18
C ASP A 156 21.33 1.13 -8.49
N LYS A 157 22.43 1.77 -8.88
CA LYS A 157 22.86 3.08 -8.36
C LYS A 157 22.85 4.07 -9.52
N ARG A 158 21.90 4.97 -9.51
CA ARG A 158 21.78 6.03 -10.51
C ARG A 158 21.88 7.39 -9.85
N GLU A 159 22.79 8.21 -10.40
CA GLU A 159 22.83 9.64 -10.11
C GLU A 159 22.37 10.38 -11.36
N MET A 160 21.46 11.32 -11.20
CA MET A 160 20.91 12.09 -12.31
C MET A 160 20.75 13.54 -11.94
N THR A 161 20.84 14.41 -12.96
CA THR A 161 20.45 15.81 -12.86
C THR A 161 18.99 15.91 -13.27
N VAL A 162 18.17 16.52 -12.42
CA VAL A 162 16.74 16.75 -12.66
C VAL A 162 16.51 18.24 -12.80
N ASP A 163 16.01 18.68 -13.94
CA ASP A 163 15.60 20.07 -14.15
C ASP A 163 14.26 20.34 -13.47
N TYR A 164 14.08 21.49 -12.83
CA TYR A 164 12.84 21.84 -12.14
C TYR A 164 11.63 21.87 -13.07
N SER A 165 11.84 22.21 -14.35
CA SER A 165 10.79 22.21 -15.37
C SER A 165 10.19 20.84 -15.66
N ASP A 166 10.94 19.78 -15.43
CA ASP A 166 10.56 18.42 -15.76
C ASP A 166 9.83 17.71 -14.61
N VAL A 167 9.82 18.33 -13.41
CA VAL A 167 9.18 17.76 -12.23
C VAL A 167 7.67 17.98 -12.29
N LEU A 168 6.90 16.92 -12.25
CA LEU A 168 5.43 16.94 -12.20
C LEU A 168 4.90 16.71 -10.77
N VAL A 169 5.48 15.75 -10.06
CA VAL A 169 5.04 15.34 -8.71
C VAL A 169 6.24 15.10 -7.82
N VAL A 170 6.14 15.49 -6.55
CA VAL A 170 7.09 15.08 -5.50
C VAL A 170 6.31 14.69 -4.24
N GLU A 171 6.36 13.42 -3.87
CA GLU A 171 5.88 12.96 -2.56
C GLU A 171 7.00 13.03 -1.53
N PHE A 172 6.65 13.43 -0.31
CA PHE A 172 7.61 13.59 0.78
C PHE A 172 6.95 13.38 2.14
N GLN A 173 7.74 12.88 3.09
CA GLN A 173 7.30 12.58 4.46
C GLN A 173 6.16 11.56 4.55
N GLY A 174 5.94 10.75 3.49
CA GLY A 174 5.04 9.61 3.52
C GLY A 174 5.52 8.51 4.48
N LEU A 175 4.62 7.62 4.85
CA LEU A 175 4.89 6.56 5.83
C LEU A 175 6.02 5.63 5.36
N ASP A 176 5.97 5.19 4.11
CA ASP A 176 6.97 4.33 3.48
C ASP A 176 8.28 5.08 3.19
N LEU A 177 8.22 6.34 2.75
CA LEU A 177 9.41 7.17 2.51
C LEU A 177 10.23 7.43 3.77
N ARG A 178 9.60 7.43 4.95
CA ARG A 178 10.30 7.51 6.24
C ARG A 178 11.11 6.25 6.52
N GLN A 179 10.53 5.08 6.29
CA GLN A 179 11.22 3.80 6.44
C GLN A 179 12.35 3.68 5.41
N GLU A 180 12.10 4.11 4.17
CA GLU A 180 13.09 4.12 3.10
C GLU A 180 14.24 5.10 3.41
N THR A 181 13.95 6.27 3.98
CA THR A 181 14.97 7.19 4.49
C THR A 181 15.89 6.51 5.51
N ALA A 182 15.31 5.76 6.44
CA ALA A 182 16.07 4.99 7.43
C ALA A 182 16.91 3.87 6.78
N LEU A 183 16.38 3.17 5.78
CA LEU A 183 17.10 2.15 5.02
C LEU A 183 18.28 2.75 4.25
N VAL A 184 18.03 3.83 3.50
CA VAL A 184 19.05 4.51 2.68
C VAL A 184 20.17 5.08 3.55
N SER A 185 19.87 5.53 4.77
CA SER A 185 20.92 5.97 5.72
C SER A 185 21.92 4.86 6.07
N LYS A 186 21.57 3.59 5.86
CA LYS A 186 22.40 2.41 6.08
C LYS A 186 22.89 1.76 4.79
N ARG A 187 22.69 2.39 3.63
CA ARG A 187 22.96 1.81 2.30
C ARG A 187 24.37 1.23 2.14
N ASP A 188 25.38 1.82 2.77
CA ASP A 188 26.76 1.34 2.69
C ASP A 188 26.98 0.00 3.40
N THR A 189 26.03 -0.40 4.25
CA THR A 189 26.02 -1.69 4.96
C THR A 189 25.13 -2.73 4.30
N LEU A 190 24.27 -2.30 3.35
CA LEU A 190 23.38 -3.21 2.63
C LEU A 190 24.18 -4.08 1.67
N LYS A 191 23.93 -5.38 1.74
CA LYS A 191 24.55 -6.34 0.84
C LYS A 191 23.51 -6.82 -0.15
N HIS A 192 23.84 -6.73 -1.44
CA HIS A 192 23.02 -7.30 -2.48
C HIS A 192 22.82 -8.80 -2.27
N VAL A 193 21.57 -9.24 -2.35
CA VAL A 193 21.18 -10.65 -2.34
C VAL A 193 20.54 -10.99 -3.67
N LYS A 194 21.21 -11.87 -4.42
CA LYS A 194 20.67 -12.39 -5.68
C LYS A 194 19.30 -13.01 -5.43
N SER A 195 18.33 -12.65 -6.26
CA SER A 195 16.98 -13.22 -6.18
C SER A 195 17.02 -14.74 -6.36
N ALA A 196 16.45 -15.46 -5.38
CA ALA A 196 16.30 -16.92 -5.39
C ALA A 196 14.83 -17.26 -5.67
N LEU A 197 14.46 -17.20 -6.95
CA LEU A 197 13.13 -17.52 -7.45
C LEU A 197 13.05 -19.02 -7.76
N ILE A 198 11.99 -19.66 -7.26
CA ILE A 198 11.69 -21.08 -7.44
C ILE A 198 10.35 -21.19 -8.16
N PRO A 199 10.32 -21.68 -9.40
CA PRO A 199 9.07 -21.91 -10.11
C PRO A 199 8.28 -23.05 -9.49
N ASN A 200 6.97 -23.08 -9.70
CA ASN A 200 6.12 -24.16 -9.22
C ASN A 200 6.27 -25.39 -10.13
N ASP A 201 7.07 -26.32 -9.68
CA ASP A 201 7.23 -27.66 -10.29
C ASP A 201 6.48 -28.78 -9.54
N GLY A 202 5.56 -28.40 -8.64
CA GLY A 202 4.82 -29.30 -7.76
C GLY A 202 5.50 -29.62 -6.42
N GLN A 203 6.66 -29.01 -6.11
CA GLN A 203 7.41 -29.25 -4.87
C GLN A 203 7.36 -28.07 -3.88
N LEU A 204 6.55 -27.05 -4.12
CA LEU A 204 6.46 -25.86 -3.25
C LEU A 204 6.07 -26.21 -1.79
N GLY A 205 5.35 -27.31 -1.56
CA GLY A 205 4.98 -27.76 -0.22
C GLY A 205 6.19 -27.93 0.73
N ASN A 206 7.33 -28.40 0.23
CA ASN A 206 8.56 -28.52 1.03
C ASN A 206 9.12 -27.15 1.42
N ILE A 207 9.09 -26.18 0.48
CA ILE A 207 9.56 -24.82 0.70
C ILE A 207 8.69 -24.12 1.74
N PHE A 208 7.37 -24.22 1.62
CA PHE A 208 6.43 -23.66 2.59
C PHE A 208 6.56 -24.32 3.97
N SER A 209 6.76 -25.63 4.03
CA SER A 209 6.98 -26.34 5.29
C SER A 209 8.25 -25.87 5.99
N GLU A 210 9.37 -25.73 5.26
CA GLU A 210 10.61 -25.18 5.81
C GLU A 210 10.42 -23.72 6.27
N ALA A 211 9.77 -22.88 5.44
CA ALA A 211 9.52 -21.48 5.76
C ALA A 211 8.61 -21.34 7.01
N MET A 212 7.62 -22.21 7.17
CA MET A 212 6.74 -22.25 8.34
C MET A 212 7.51 -22.54 9.63
N VAL A 213 8.40 -23.54 9.60
CA VAL A 213 9.23 -23.91 10.77
C VAL A 213 10.25 -22.82 11.13
N THR A 214 10.84 -22.20 10.11
CA THR A 214 11.91 -21.19 10.32
C THR A 214 11.39 -19.78 10.51
N GLY A 215 10.09 -19.52 10.27
CA GLY A 215 9.53 -18.16 10.23
C GLY A 215 10.05 -17.31 9.06
N LYS A 216 10.59 -17.95 8.02
CA LYS A 216 11.18 -17.26 6.88
C LYS A 216 10.12 -16.54 6.07
N MET A 217 10.37 -15.25 5.79
CA MET A 217 9.54 -14.45 4.90
C MET A 217 9.80 -14.86 3.45
N LEU A 218 8.73 -14.94 2.68
CA LEU A 218 8.72 -15.30 1.26
C LEU A 218 7.97 -14.24 0.45
N ALA A 219 8.30 -14.15 -0.84
CA ALA A 219 7.43 -13.49 -1.82
C ALA A 219 6.81 -14.57 -2.72
N VAL A 220 5.49 -14.57 -2.81
CA VAL A 220 4.70 -15.57 -3.54
C VAL A 220 3.99 -14.90 -4.69
N MET A 221 4.25 -15.37 -5.91
CA MET A 221 3.63 -14.90 -7.15
C MET A 221 2.44 -15.81 -7.49
N PRO A 222 1.19 -15.31 -7.49
CA PRO A 222 0.04 -16.08 -7.97
C PRO A 222 0.06 -16.18 -9.50
N LYS A 223 -0.64 -17.18 -10.05
CA LYS A 223 -0.90 -17.27 -11.49
C LYS A 223 -1.94 -16.22 -11.92
N GLY A 224 -1.82 -15.78 -13.16
CA GLY A 224 -2.81 -14.89 -13.78
C GLY A 224 -2.67 -13.42 -13.39
N ASN A 225 -1.73 -13.06 -12.53
CA ASN A 225 -1.43 -11.67 -12.20
C ASN A 225 0.08 -11.50 -12.00
N GLU A 226 0.77 -11.07 -13.06
CA GLU A 226 2.22 -10.92 -13.05
C GLU A 226 2.68 -9.66 -12.29
N ASP A 227 1.78 -8.71 -12.05
CA ASP A 227 2.05 -7.44 -11.38
C ASP A 227 1.81 -7.51 -9.86
N GLN A 228 1.18 -8.57 -9.36
CA GLN A 228 0.91 -8.75 -7.94
C GLN A 228 1.68 -9.92 -7.35
N PHE A 229 2.28 -9.69 -6.20
CA PHE A 229 2.89 -10.75 -5.40
C PHE A 229 2.60 -10.51 -3.91
N PHE A 230 2.57 -11.59 -3.15
CA PHE A 230 2.34 -11.55 -1.71
C PHE A 230 3.65 -11.71 -0.97
N VAL A 231 3.94 -10.83 -0.03
CA VAL A 231 5.08 -10.97 0.88
C VAL A 231 4.56 -11.35 2.26
N GLY A 232 5.12 -12.38 2.85
CA GLY A 232 4.64 -12.81 4.17
C GLY A 232 5.35 -14.04 4.71
N THR A 233 4.84 -14.52 5.86
CA THR A 233 5.29 -15.74 6.53
C THR A 233 4.20 -16.79 6.49
N VAL A 234 4.61 -18.05 6.36
CA VAL A 234 3.68 -19.18 6.34
C VAL A 234 3.10 -19.41 7.74
N LYS A 235 1.78 -19.47 7.84
CA LYS A 235 1.04 -19.73 9.09
C LYS A 235 0.38 -21.08 9.12
N ALA A 236 -0.05 -21.59 7.96
CA ALA A 236 -0.61 -22.94 7.83
C ALA A 236 -0.32 -23.51 6.44
N LEU A 237 -0.27 -24.82 6.38
CA LEU A 237 -0.06 -25.57 5.15
C LEU A 237 -0.77 -26.92 5.28
N ASN A 238 -1.52 -27.31 4.24
CA ASN A 238 -2.00 -28.66 4.05
C ASN A 238 -1.60 -29.19 2.65
N ALA A 239 -2.24 -30.25 2.18
CA ALA A 239 -1.86 -30.91 0.92
C ALA A 239 -2.07 -30.02 -0.32
N ASP A 240 -3.00 -29.07 -0.30
CA ASP A 240 -3.41 -28.28 -1.46
C ASP A 240 -3.42 -26.76 -1.25
N THR A 241 -3.25 -26.28 -0.02
CA THR A 241 -3.41 -24.85 0.32
C THR A 241 -2.34 -24.39 1.30
N VAL A 242 -1.81 -23.19 1.09
CA VAL A 242 -0.95 -22.46 2.02
C VAL A 242 -1.65 -21.22 2.53
N VAL A 243 -1.50 -20.89 3.81
CA VAL A 243 -1.94 -19.64 4.42
C VAL A 243 -0.73 -18.81 4.79
N LEU A 244 -0.70 -17.56 4.31
CA LEU A 244 0.34 -16.58 4.60
C LEU A 244 -0.22 -15.47 5.50
N SER A 245 0.57 -15.04 6.47
CA SER A 245 0.41 -13.74 7.13
C SER A 245 1.18 -12.70 6.33
N LEU A 246 0.47 -11.74 5.78
CA LEU A 246 1.02 -10.79 4.82
C LEU A 246 1.67 -9.58 5.48
N LYS A 247 2.62 -9.02 4.74
CA LYS A 247 3.17 -7.69 4.92
C LYS A 247 2.84 -6.85 3.70
N ASP A 248 2.38 -5.61 3.92
CA ASP A 248 2.23 -4.62 2.86
C ASP A 248 3.59 -3.99 2.49
N MET A 249 3.58 -2.99 1.61
CA MET A 249 4.80 -2.32 1.13
C MET A 249 5.54 -1.56 2.24
N ALA A 250 4.81 -1.09 3.25
CA ALA A 250 5.36 -0.47 4.46
C ALA A 250 5.66 -1.49 5.58
N ALA A 251 5.68 -2.78 5.25
CA ALA A 251 5.87 -3.90 6.17
C ALA A 251 4.87 -3.98 7.33
N GLN A 252 3.74 -3.29 7.22
CA GLN A 252 2.65 -3.40 8.17
C GLN A 252 1.91 -4.74 7.98
N PHE A 253 1.06 -5.10 8.95
CA PHE A 253 0.26 -6.31 8.82
C PHE A 253 -0.80 -6.15 7.72
N GLY A 254 -0.66 -6.91 6.64
CA GLY A 254 -1.51 -6.89 5.46
C GLY A 254 -2.65 -7.93 5.47
N GLY A 255 -2.98 -8.50 6.62
CA GLY A 255 -3.98 -9.56 6.74
C GLY A 255 -3.40 -10.95 6.43
N TYR A 256 -4.28 -11.84 6.02
CA TYR A 256 -3.95 -13.21 5.63
C TYR A 256 -4.42 -13.50 4.21
N VAL A 257 -3.72 -14.40 3.54
CA VAL A 257 -4.17 -14.98 2.29
C VAL A 257 -4.00 -16.49 2.32
N ALA A 258 -5.05 -17.21 1.95
CA ALA A 258 -5.00 -18.63 1.63
C ALA A 258 -4.95 -18.79 0.12
N ILE A 259 -3.99 -19.54 -0.40
CA ILE A 259 -3.80 -19.75 -1.85
C ILE A 259 -3.69 -21.26 -2.09
N ARG A 260 -4.41 -21.77 -3.09
CA ARG A 260 -4.22 -23.14 -3.52
C ARG A 260 -2.84 -23.32 -4.17
N LEU A 261 -2.10 -24.34 -3.78
CA LEU A 261 -0.74 -24.58 -4.26
C LEU A 261 -0.60 -24.61 -5.78
N PRO A 262 -1.55 -25.22 -6.55
CA PRO A 262 -1.50 -25.18 -8.01
C PRO A 262 -1.65 -23.77 -8.60
N GLU A 263 -2.20 -22.81 -7.86
CA GLU A 263 -2.42 -21.42 -8.30
C GLU A 263 -1.22 -20.50 -8.06
N ILE A 264 -0.17 -21.02 -7.48
CA ILE A 264 1.08 -20.30 -7.29
C ILE A 264 1.96 -20.52 -8.53
N GLN A 265 2.49 -19.44 -9.10
CA GLN A 265 3.41 -19.50 -10.23
C GLN A 265 4.85 -19.72 -9.76
N SER A 266 5.28 -18.98 -8.74
CA SER A 266 6.63 -19.07 -8.21
C SER A 266 6.74 -18.52 -6.79
N VAL A 267 7.84 -18.85 -6.12
CA VAL A 267 8.18 -18.35 -4.78
C VAL A 267 9.59 -17.80 -4.81
N THR A 268 9.78 -16.57 -4.31
CA THR A 268 11.10 -15.98 -4.06
C THR A 268 11.46 -16.16 -2.59
N THR A 269 12.58 -16.82 -2.32
CA THR A 269 13.02 -17.15 -0.96
C THR A 269 14.12 -16.22 -0.43
N ALA A 270 14.73 -15.43 -1.31
CA ALA A 270 15.72 -14.41 -0.97
C ALA A 270 15.75 -13.34 -2.08
N SER A 271 15.84 -12.08 -1.73
CA SER A 271 16.03 -10.94 -2.63
C SER A 271 16.36 -9.68 -1.84
N ASP A 272 16.79 -8.62 -2.53
CA ASP A 272 16.95 -7.31 -1.91
C ASP A 272 15.64 -6.76 -1.36
N TYR A 273 14.53 -6.98 -2.08
CA TYR A 273 13.21 -6.55 -1.59
C TYR A 273 12.79 -7.26 -0.30
N LEU A 274 13.03 -8.55 -0.18
CA LEU A 274 12.75 -9.26 1.09
C LEU A 274 13.63 -8.75 2.24
N GLN A 275 14.86 -8.29 1.97
CA GLN A 275 15.67 -7.60 2.97
C GLN A 275 15.06 -6.24 3.34
N THR A 276 14.59 -5.48 2.36
CA THR A 276 13.89 -4.20 2.56
C THR A 276 12.69 -4.38 3.48
N VAL A 277 11.77 -5.30 3.16
CA VAL A 277 10.57 -5.56 3.99
C VAL A 277 10.95 -6.00 5.41
N LYS A 278 11.98 -6.83 5.57
CA LYS A 278 12.49 -7.21 6.90
C LYS A 278 13.02 -6.02 7.68
N PHE A 279 13.75 -5.12 7.01
CA PHE A 279 14.27 -3.91 7.64
C PHE A 279 13.13 -3.00 8.10
N TYR A 280 12.12 -2.78 7.25
CA TYR A 280 10.94 -1.99 7.59
C TYR A 280 10.18 -2.59 8.77
N ALA A 281 9.92 -3.89 8.76
CA ALA A 281 9.23 -4.56 9.86
C ALA A 281 9.97 -4.42 11.21
N GLN A 282 11.30 -4.48 11.19
CA GLN A 282 12.09 -4.25 12.40
C GLN A 282 12.10 -2.78 12.81
N TRP A 283 12.20 -1.87 11.83
CA TRP A 283 12.14 -0.43 12.08
C TRP A 283 10.81 -0.02 12.69
N ASP A 284 9.69 -0.58 12.23
CA ASP A 284 8.35 -0.33 12.76
C ASP A 284 8.27 -0.71 14.25
N VAL A 285 8.78 -1.89 14.60
CA VAL A 285 8.82 -2.35 16.00
C VAL A 285 9.69 -1.45 16.87
N ASP A 286 10.88 -1.07 16.37
CA ASP A 286 11.85 -0.27 17.11
C ASP A 286 11.36 1.17 17.35
N HIS A 287 10.42 1.67 16.52
CA HIS A 287 9.92 3.05 16.57
C HIS A 287 8.44 3.15 16.98
N ASP A 288 7.84 2.05 17.43
CA ASP A 288 6.40 1.99 17.74
C ASP A 288 5.53 2.52 16.59
N PHE A 289 5.87 2.07 15.37
CA PHE A 289 5.25 2.50 14.12
C PHE A 289 4.34 1.42 13.54
N THR A 290 3.76 0.60 14.39
CA THR A 290 2.87 -0.49 13.98
C THR A 290 1.45 0.05 13.80
N GLN A 291 0.91 -0.19 12.61
CA GLN A 291 -0.46 0.19 12.27
C GLN A 291 -1.48 -0.69 12.99
N GLN A 292 -2.51 -0.06 13.53
CA GLN A 292 -3.66 -0.72 14.14
C GLN A 292 -4.92 -0.52 13.26
N PRO A 293 -5.94 -1.36 13.35
CA PRO A 293 -6.01 -2.55 14.19
C PRO A 293 -5.18 -3.71 13.62
N VAL A 294 -4.42 -4.38 14.48
CA VAL A 294 -3.79 -5.66 14.12
C VAL A 294 -4.82 -6.74 14.39
N LEU A 295 -5.48 -7.19 13.34
CA LEU A 295 -6.56 -8.16 13.45
C LEU A 295 -5.99 -9.57 13.60
N ASN A 296 -5.80 -9.98 14.87
CA ASN A 296 -5.44 -11.36 15.24
C ASN A 296 -4.19 -11.88 14.52
N ALA A 297 -3.07 -11.14 14.61
CA ALA A 297 -1.79 -11.48 13.99
C ALA A 297 -1.23 -12.85 14.42
N ASP A 298 -1.66 -13.37 15.57
CA ASP A 298 -1.26 -14.68 16.12
C ASP A 298 -2.32 -15.77 15.93
N ARG A 299 -3.22 -15.56 14.96
CA ARG A 299 -4.26 -16.55 14.65
C ARG A 299 -3.65 -17.92 14.32
N GLU A 300 -4.19 -18.96 14.92
CA GLU A 300 -3.90 -20.37 14.60
C GLU A 300 -4.92 -20.90 13.59
N PHE A 301 -4.46 -21.83 12.74
CA PHE A 301 -5.25 -22.44 11.69
C PHE A 301 -5.22 -23.96 11.84
N ASP A 302 -6.37 -24.61 11.71
CA ASP A 302 -6.45 -26.08 11.68
C ASP A 302 -6.08 -26.59 10.28
N SER A 303 -4.90 -27.15 10.16
CA SER A 303 -4.40 -27.70 8.88
C SER A 303 -4.90 -29.13 8.62
N SER A 304 -5.66 -29.73 9.53
CA SER A 304 -6.22 -31.09 9.36
C SER A 304 -7.43 -31.13 8.43
N ASP A 305 -8.12 -29.99 8.28
CA ASP A 305 -9.31 -29.83 7.44
C ASP A 305 -9.00 -29.02 6.15
N ASP A 306 -10.01 -28.85 5.32
CA ASP A 306 -9.94 -27.92 4.17
C ASP A 306 -9.80 -26.48 4.70
N LEU A 307 -8.61 -25.87 4.50
CA LEU A 307 -8.30 -24.52 4.99
C LEU A 307 -9.25 -23.46 4.41
N ILE A 308 -9.61 -23.56 3.13
CA ILE A 308 -10.55 -22.62 2.50
C ILE A 308 -11.93 -22.73 3.15
N GLN A 309 -12.45 -23.95 3.29
CA GLN A 309 -13.76 -24.19 3.91
C GLN A 309 -13.78 -23.70 5.37
N GLY A 310 -12.72 -24.00 6.14
CA GLY A 310 -12.60 -23.56 7.54
C GLY A 310 -12.57 -22.04 7.67
N LEU A 311 -11.86 -21.34 6.76
CA LEU A 311 -11.78 -19.89 6.75
C LEU A 311 -13.13 -19.25 6.38
N VAL A 312 -13.81 -19.76 5.36
CA VAL A 312 -15.15 -19.28 4.97
C VAL A 312 -16.15 -19.51 6.11
N ALA A 313 -16.12 -20.68 6.75
CA ALA A 313 -16.99 -20.96 7.89
C ALA A 313 -16.74 -20.01 9.08
N SER A 314 -15.47 -19.74 9.37
CA SER A 314 -15.10 -18.76 10.41
C SER A 314 -15.57 -17.34 10.04
N ALA A 315 -15.37 -16.90 8.80
CA ALA A 315 -15.81 -15.60 8.34
C ALA A 315 -17.34 -15.44 8.42
N ALA A 316 -18.10 -16.48 8.02
CA ALA A 316 -19.55 -16.49 8.13
C ALA A 316 -20.02 -16.43 9.60
N ALA A 317 -19.38 -17.20 10.50
CA ALA A 317 -19.76 -17.24 11.91
C ALA A 317 -19.51 -15.91 12.64
N PHE A 318 -18.54 -15.12 12.20
CA PHE A 318 -18.18 -13.86 12.82
C PHE A 318 -18.57 -12.62 11.97
N SER A 319 -19.35 -12.82 10.91
CA SER A 319 -19.78 -11.76 9.98
C SER A 319 -18.59 -10.92 9.50
N ARG A 320 -17.56 -11.60 8.96
CA ARG A 320 -16.34 -10.96 8.47
C ARG A 320 -16.33 -10.86 6.95
N VAL A 321 -15.83 -9.73 6.46
CA VAL A 321 -15.57 -9.52 5.04
C VAL A 321 -14.39 -10.38 4.59
N ILE A 322 -14.57 -11.06 3.47
CA ILE A 322 -13.50 -11.76 2.76
C ILE A 322 -13.45 -11.32 1.31
N ARG A 323 -12.26 -11.42 0.71
CA ARG A 323 -12.07 -11.28 -0.72
C ARG A 323 -11.66 -12.64 -1.28
N ILE A 324 -12.31 -13.10 -2.34
CA ILE A 324 -12.00 -14.36 -3.00
C ILE A 324 -11.74 -14.15 -4.48
N ARG A 325 -10.84 -14.95 -5.04
CA ARG A 325 -10.68 -15.18 -6.48
C ARG A 325 -11.21 -16.55 -6.80
N VAL A 326 -12.12 -16.64 -7.77
CA VAL A 326 -12.76 -17.89 -8.18
C VAL A 326 -12.31 -18.32 -9.56
N ALA A 327 -12.33 -19.62 -9.82
CA ALA A 327 -12.09 -20.18 -11.14
C ALA A 327 -13.11 -19.60 -12.16
N ASP A 328 -12.69 -19.47 -13.40
CA ASP A 328 -13.50 -18.97 -14.51
C ASP A 328 -13.86 -17.47 -14.48
N THR A 329 -13.37 -16.71 -13.50
CA THR A 329 -13.47 -15.25 -13.48
C THR A 329 -12.11 -14.63 -13.23
N ASP A 330 -11.82 -13.50 -13.87
CA ASP A 330 -10.63 -12.69 -13.55
C ASP A 330 -10.90 -11.68 -12.43
N GLU A 331 -12.16 -11.62 -11.94
CA GLU A 331 -12.60 -10.67 -10.94
C GLU A 331 -12.50 -11.25 -9.53
N HIS A 332 -12.22 -10.37 -8.57
CA HIS A 332 -12.30 -10.69 -7.16
C HIS A 332 -13.68 -10.36 -6.62
N LEU A 333 -14.27 -11.27 -5.88
CA LEU A 333 -15.50 -11.05 -5.14
C LEU A 333 -15.15 -10.59 -3.71
N LEU A 334 -15.73 -9.49 -3.27
CA LEU A 334 -15.60 -8.95 -1.92
C LEU A 334 -16.97 -8.99 -1.22
N GLY A 335 -17.04 -9.55 -0.02
CA GLY A 335 -18.32 -9.62 0.68
C GLY A 335 -18.32 -10.54 1.90
N TYR A 336 -19.53 -10.80 2.39
CA TYR A 336 -19.78 -11.65 3.54
C TYR A 336 -20.23 -13.03 3.09
N PRO A 337 -19.55 -14.12 3.50
CA PRO A 337 -20.03 -15.48 3.23
C PRO A 337 -21.24 -15.81 4.12
N ALA A 338 -22.22 -16.47 3.52
CA ALA A 338 -23.45 -16.89 4.16
C ALA A 338 -23.95 -18.22 3.59
N GLN A 339 -25.00 -18.80 4.14
CA GLN A 339 -25.72 -19.99 3.65
C GLN A 339 -24.78 -21.15 3.29
N LEU A 340 -23.89 -21.49 4.22
CA LEU A 340 -22.91 -22.56 4.02
C LEU A 340 -23.59 -23.93 3.81
N THR A 341 -23.08 -24.68 2.84
CA THR A 341 -23.46 -26.05 2.55
C THR A 341 -22.20 -26.95 2.58
N ALA A 342 -22.33 -28.23 2.35
CA ALA A 342 -21.18 -29.14 2.25
C ALA A 342 -20.26 -28.86 1.05
N THR A 343 -20.77 -28.19 -0.01
CA THR A 343 -20.03 -27.99 -1.26
C THR A 343 -19.77 -26.54 -1.62
N GLY A 344 -20.34 -25.58 -0.89
CA GLY A 344 -20.19 -24.16 -1.19
C GLY A 344 -20.93 -23.25 -0.22
N PHE A 345 -21.05 -22.00 -0.59
CA PHE A 345 -21.66 -20.93 0.18
C PHE A 345 -22.22 -19.86 -0.76
N VAL A 346 -22.94 -18.89 -0.21
CA VAL A 346 -23.38 -17.71 -0.91
C VAL A 346 -22.53 -16.52 -0.45
N MET A 347 -21.97 -15.75 -1.39
CA MET A 347 -21.30 -14.49 -1.11
C MET A 347 -22.30 -13.34 -1.23
N ASN A 348 -22.52 -12.59 -0.15
CA ASN A 348 -23.23 -11.32 -0.19
C ASN A 348 -22.22 -10.22 -0.51
N LEU A 349 -22.29 -9.64 -1.69
CA LEU A 349 -21.31 -8.65 -2.13
C LEU A 349 -21.51 -7.30 -1.41
N VAL A 350 -20.40 -6.63 -1.12
CA VAL A 350 -20.38 -5.29 -0.46
C VAL A 350 -20.12 -4.15 -1.44
N ASN A 351 -20.00 -4.42 -2.74
CA ASN A 351 -19.72 -3.43 -3.77
C ASN A 351 -21.02 -2.91 -4.42
N GLU A 352 -20.86 -1.98 -5.35
CA GLU A 352 -21.76 -1.13 -6.14
C GLU A 352 -23.23 -1.57 -6.33
N GLU A 353 -23.52 -2.85 -6.23
CA GLU A 353 -24.88 -3.40 -6.20
C GLU A 353 -25.15 -4.05 -4.85
N ALA A 354 -25.35 -3.23 -3.82
CA ALA A 354 -25.67 -3.69 -2.47
C ALA A 354 -26.81 -4.72 -2.48
N GLY A 355 -26.52 -5.95 -2.03
CA GLY A 355 -27.47 -7.05 -1.95
C GLY A 355 -27.33 -8.09 -3.07
N GLU A 356 -26.38 -7.97 -3.97
CA GLU A 356 -26.09 -9.04 -4.91
C GLU A 356 -25.54 -10.28 -4.18
N GLN A 357 -26.09 -11.45 -4.54
CA GLN A 357 -25.77 -12.74 -3.97
C GLN A 357 -25.19 -13.66 -5.03
N VAL A 358 -23.96 -14.10 -4.82
CA VAL A 358 -23.26 -14.99 -5.75
C VAL A 358 -23.05 -16.35 -5.08
N PRO A 359 -23.59 -17.46 -5.65
CA PRO A 359 -23.28 -18.81 -5.17
C PRO A 359 -21.86 -19.18 -5.57
N VAL A 360 -21.08 -19.66 -4.60
CA VAL A 360 -19.67 -20.04 -4.77
C VAL A 360 -19.45 -21.47 -4.29
N ARG A 361 -18.77 -22.29 -5.09
CA ARG A 361 -18.33 -23.63 -4.68
C ARG A 361 -16.95 -23.55 -4.03
N PHE A 362 -16.70 -24.35 -2.98
CA PHE A 362 -15.40 -24.36 -2.31
C PHE A 362 -14.24 -24.77 -3.23
N ASP A 363 -14.48 -25.72 -4.15
CA ASP A 363 -13.46 -26.16 -5.11
C ASP A 363 -13.15 -25.14 -6.21
N ALA A 364 -14.02 -24.15 -6.41
CA ALA A 364 -13.79 -23.04 -7.32
C ALA A 364 -13.00 -21.89 -6.69
N VAL A 365 -12.85 -21.85 -5.36
CA VAL A 365 -12.06 -20.80 -4.69
C VAL A 365 -10.57 -21.10 -4.86
N LEU A 366 -9.87 -20.21 -5.56
CA LEU A 366 -8.43 -20.32 -5.85
C LEU A 366 -7.59 -19.58 -4.81
N GLU A 367 -8.10 -18.46 -4.32
CA GLU A 367 -7.47 -17.58 -3.35
C GLU A 367 -8.53 -16.95 -2.44
N LEU A 368 -8.21 -16.78 -1.17
CA LEU A 368 -9.05 -16.14 -0.18
C LEU A 368 -8.21 -15.22 0.71
N ALA A 369 -8.49 -13.93 0.71
CA ALA A 369 -7.84 -12.94 1.56
C ALA A 369 -8.80 -12.39 2.62
N PHE A 370 -8.30 -12.11 3.82
CA PHE A 370 -9.08 -11.59 4.94
C PHE A 370 -8.21 -10.90 5.99
N GLY A 371 -8.82 -10.13 6.86
CA GLY A 371 -8.20 -9.60 8.07
C GLY A 371 -7.26 -8.42 7.85
N HIS A 372 -7.28 -7.77 6.68
CA HIS A 372 -6.53 -6.53 6.47
C HIS A 372 -7.38 -5.30 6.87
N ILE A 373 -6.73 -4.15 6.96
CA ILE A 373 -7.34 -2.91 7.46
C ILE A 373 -8.57 -2.47 6.64
N TYR A 374 -8.57 -2.69 5.32
CA TYR A 374 -9.70 -2.32 4.47
C TYR A 374 -10.95 -3.15 4.72
N ALA A 375 -10.79 -4.44 5.05
CA ALA A 375 -11.90 -5.29 5.49
C ALA A 375 -12.50 -4.76 6.80
N TYR A 376 -11.66 -4.35 7.75
CA TYR A 376 -12.08 -3.72 9.00
C TYR A 376 -12.86 -2.42 8.75
N LEU A 377 -12.36 -1.57 7.86
CA LEU A 377 -13.04 -0.31 7.51
C LEU A 377 -14.37 -0.54 6.80
N GLN A 378 -14.46 -1.56 5.92
CA GLN A 378 -15.72 -1.94 5.29
C GLN A 378 -16.73 -2.44 6.32
N GLU A 379 -16.32 -3.33 7.24
CA GLU A 379 -17.16 -3.81 8.34
C GLU A 379 -17.64 -2.65 9.22
N ALA A 380 -16.78 -1.67 9.51
CA ALA A 380 -17.15 -0.49 10.28
C ALA A 380 -18.16 0.41 9.53
N LEU A 381 -18.05 0.50 8.20
CA LEU A 381 -18.99 1.26 7.36
C LEU A 381 -20.37 0.60 7.36
N ASP A 382 -20.44 -0.72 7.19
CA ASP A 382 -21.67 -1.50 7.13
C ASP A 382 -22.44 -1.50 8.48
N HIS A 383 -21.73 -1.27 9.59
CA HIS A 383 -22.34 -1.15 10.93
C HIS A 383 -22.81 0.27 11.28
N ARG A 384 -22.68 1.24 10.37
CA ARG A 384 -23.15 2.62 10.54
C ARG A 384 -24.67 2.76 10.39
N GLU A 385 -25.31 1.82 9.71
CA GLU A 385 -26.76 1.78 9.50
C GLU A 385 -27.47 1.13 10.72
#